data_a3eb7aebc93af870bbce94d64cdac31a
#
_entry.id   a3eb7aebc93af870bbce94d64cdac31a
#
_cell.length_a   1.000
_cell.length_b   1.000
_cell.length_c   1.000
_cell.angle_alpha   90.00
_cell.angle_beta   90.00
_cell.angle_gamma   90.00
#
_symmetry.space_group_name_H-M   'P 1'
#
loop_
_entity.id
_entity.type
_entity.pdbx_description
1 polymer ?
#
loop_
_entity_poly.entity_id
_entity_poly.type
_entity_poly.pdbx_seq_one_letter_code
_entity_poly.pdbx_strand_id
1 'polypeptide(L)'
;VMFRKSNVLDSGGYLDWHCNEDYYLWIRMIKNKFIFKNLNDILVSVRVSKDMYSRRGGIKYFLSESKLQIYMYRQNMINTITVVQNIFIRFFVQLLLPNSLRRLFFINFARTKKV
;
A
#
# COMPACT_ATOMS: atom_id res chain seq x y z
N VAL A 1 1.36 -11.52 -7.88
CA VAL A 1 1.33 -10.54 -8.97
C VAL A 1 2.19 -11.03 -10.12
N MET A 2 1.74 -10.85 -11.37
CA MET A 2 2.51 -11.18 -12.59
C MET A 2 2.75 -9.89 -13.38
N PHE A 3 3.96 -9.72 -13.92
CA PHE A 3 4.36 -8.57 -14.71
C PHE A 3 4.99 -8.99 -16.04
N ARG A 4 4.88 -8.12 -17.03
CA ARG A 4 5.82 -8.15 -18.15
C ARG A 4 7.14 -7.52 -17.70
N LYS A 5 8.26 -8.24 -17.87
CA LYS A 5 9.59 -7.79 -17.44
C LYS A 5 9.95 -6.42 -18.05
N SER A 6 9.67 -6.20 -19.33
CA SER A 6 9.90 -4.92 -19.99
C SER A 6 9.22 -3.77 -19.26
N ASN A 7 7.93 -3.90 -18.91
CA ASN A 7 7.17 -2.83 -18.24
C ASN A 7 7.77 -2.47 -16.86
N VAL A 8 8.31 -3.45 -16.14
CA VAL A 8 9.00 -3.21 -14.88
C VAL A 8 10.30 -2.44 -15.11
N LEU A 9 11.09 -2.84 -16.11
CA LEU A 9 12.32 -2.15 -16.45
C LEU A 9 12.08 -0.71 -16.96
N ASP A 10 11.08 -0.52 -17.81
CA ASP A 10 10.68 0.80 -18.32
C ASP A 10 10.17 1.73 -17.20
N SER A 11 9.70 1.15 -16.10
CA SER A 11 9.30 1.89 -14.89
C SER A 11 10.46 2.13 -13.92
N GLY A 12 11.69 1.76 -14.29
CA GLY A 12 12.89 1.92 -13.45
C GLY A 12 13.09 0.82 -12.42
N GLY A 13 12.41 -0.34 -12.56
CA GLY A 13 12.57 -1.49 -11.68
C GLY A 13 12.11 -1.25 -10.23
N TYR A 14 12.50 -2.15 -9.34
CA TYR A 14 12.29 -1.98 -7.89
C TYR A 14 13.28 -0.95 -7.34
N LEU A 15 12.76 0.04 -6.66
CA LEU A 15 13.54 1.04 -5.93
C LEU A 15 13.26 0.92 -4.44
N ASP A 16 14.25 1.26 -3.62
CA ASP A 16 14.13 1.18 -2.16
C ASP A 16 13.02 2.11 -1.65
N TRP A 17 12.08 1.51 -0.93
CA TRP A 17 11.02 2.21 -0.24
C TRP A 17 10.53 1.38 0.94
N HIS A 18 10.76 1.83 2.15
CA HIS A 18 10.50 1.07 3.36
C HIS A 18 9.09 0.47 3.39
N CYS A 19 8.98 -0.85 3.30
CA CYS A 19 7.75 -1.66 3.32
C CYS A 19 6.72 -1.38 2.21
N ASN A 20 7.02 -0.52 1.25
CA ASN A 20 6.09 -0.12 0.19
C ASN A 20 6.73 -0.12 -1.21
N GLU A 21 7.80 -0.87 -1.39
CA GLU A 21 8.53 -1.01 -2.65
C GLU A 21 7.64 -1.46 -3.80
N ASP A 22 6.72 -2.41 -3.54
CA ASP A 22 5.74 -2.88 -4.52
C ASP A 22 4.78 -1.78 -4.94
N TYR A 23 4.20 -1.06 -3.95
CA TYR A 23 3.28 0.05 -4.23
C TYR A 23 3.97 1.17 -5.00
N TYR A 24 5.21 1.47 -4.66
CA TYR A 24 5.98 2.50 -5.34
C TYR A 24 6.26 2.12 -6.79
N LEU A 25 6.56 0.85 -7.08
CA LEU A 25 6.67 0.35 -8.44
C LEU A 25 5.34 0.47 -9.20
N TRP A 26 4.23 0.02 -8.60
CA TRP A 26 2.92 0.05 -9.25
C TRP A 26 2.46 1.47 -9.59
N ILE A 27 2.69 2.45 -8.71
CA ILE A 27 2.38 3.85 -8.98
C ILE A 27 3.16 4.37 -10.19
N ARG A 28 4.45 4.04 -10.32
CA ARG A 28 5.26 4.41 -11.49
C ARG A 28 4.79 3.73 -12.77
N MET A 29 4.39 2.47 -12.67
CA MET A 29 3.80 1.74 -13.80
C MET A 29 2.46 2.35 -14.24
N ILE A 30 1.60 2.74 -13.30
CA ILE A 30 0.33 3.45 -13.60
C ILE A 30 0.62 4.79 -14.28
N LYS A 31 1.61 5.54 -13.80
CA LYS A 31 2.03 6.79 -14.42
C LYS A 31 2.50 6.59 -15.87
N ASN A 32 3.17 5.49 -16.16
CA ASN A 32 3.59 5.10 -17.50
C ASN A 32 2.43 4.52 -18.34
N LYS A 33 1.19 4.60 -17.83
CA LYS A 33 -0.04 4.15 -18.50
C LYS A 33 -0.08 2.65 -18.82
N PHE A 34 0.65 1.82 -18.08
CA PHE A 34 0.52 0.38 -18.20
C PHE A 34 -0.83 -0.10 -17.66
N ILE A 35 -1.40 -1.11 -18.33
CA ILE A 35 -2.73 -1.63 -18.00
C ILE A 35 -2.61 -2.66 -16.88
N PHE A 36 -3.43 -2.49 -15.84
CA PHE A 36 -3.58 -3.42 -14.74
C PHE A 36 -4.90 -4.17 -14.87
N LYS A 37 -4.90 -5.46 -14.55
CA LYS A 37 -6.10 -6.28 -14.53
C LYS A 37 -6.10 -7.20 -13.31
N ASN A 38 -7.22 -7.26 -12.62
CA ASN A 38 -7.46 -8.27 -11.59
C ASN A 38 -8.10 -9.50 -12.22
N LEU A 39 -7.62 -10.67 -11.85
CA LEU A 39 -8.24 -11.94 -12.21
C LEU A 39 -9.33 -12.27 -11.17
N ASN A 40 -10.42 -12.87 -11.62
CA ASN A 40 -11.52 -13.27 -10.73
C ASN A 40 -11.19 -14.54 -9.93
N ASP A 41 -10.19 -15.28 -10.37
CA ASP A 41 -9.78 -16.54 -9.74
C ASP A 41 -8.90 -16.28 -8.52
N ILE A 42 -9.05 -17.11 -7.47
CA ILE A 42 -8.19 -17.09 -6.28
C ILE A 42 -6.92 -17.88 -6.60
N LEU A 43 -5.88 -17.19 -7.02
CA LEU A 43 -4.61 -17.81 -7.44
C LEU A 43 -3.52 -17.78 -6.36
N VAL A 44 -3.72 -17.05 -5.26
CA VAL A 44 -2.69 -16.86 -4.24
C VAL A 44 -3.28 -16.99 -2.84
N SER A 45 -2.67 -17.86 -2.03
CA SER A 45 -2.93 -17.94 -0.59
C SER A 45 -1.86 -17.17 0.18
N VAL A 46 -2.29 -16.23 1.01
CA VAL A 46 -1.38 -15.39 1.81
C VAL A 46 -1.40 -15.87 3.26
N ARG A 47 -0.22 -16.28 3.77
CA ARG A 47 -0.07 -16.60 5.20
C ARG A 47 -0.12 -15.32 6.01
N VAL A 48 -1.00 -15.31 7.00
CA VAL A 48 -1.17 -14.19 7.94
C VAL A 48 -0.54 -14.57 9.29
N SER A 49 0.52 -13.88 9.66
CA SER A 49 1.14 -14.02 10.99
C SER A 49 0.78 -12.84 11.90
N LYS A 50 0.93 -13.02 13.21
CA LYS A 50 0.76 -11.93 14.19
C LYS A 50 1.72 -10.77 13.90
N ASP A 51 2.94 -11.08 13.47
CA ASP A 51 4.00 -10.09 13.18
C ASP A 51 3.71 -9.24 11.94
N MET A 52 2.84 -9.70 11.04
CA MET A 52 2.45 -8.91 9.87
C MET A 52 1.74 -7.61 10.26
N TYR A 53 0.94 -7.65 11.31
CA TYR A 53 0.22 -6.45 11.79
C TYR A 53 1.13 -5.53 12.61
N SER A 54 2.07 -6.07 13.38
CA SER A 54 3.03 -5.26 14.15
C SER A 54 3.96 -4.47 13.22
N ARG A 55 4.42 -5.08 12.13
CA ARG A 55 5.27 -4.41 11.11
C ARG A 55 4.57 -3.28 10.35
N ARG A 56 3.23 -3.27 10.32
CA ARG A 56 2.41 -2.23 9.69
C ARG A 56 2.00 -1.11 10.65
N GLY A 57 2.82 -0.82 11.64
CA GLY A 57 2.62 0.25 12.61
C GLY A 57 3.91 0.91 12.99
N GLY A 58 3.78 1.99 13.78
CA GLY A 58 4.90 2.79 14.26
C GLY A 58 5.33 3.90 13.30
N ILE A 59 6.18 4.77 13.81
CA ILE A 59 6.56 6.03 13.13
C ILE A 59 7.22 5.79 11.77
N LYS A 60 8.12 4.81 11.67
CA LYS A 60 8.82 4.51 10.40
C LYS A 60 7.85 4.13 9.29
N TYR A 61 6.88 3.27 9.60
CA TYR A 61 5.87 2.85 8.63
C TYR A 61 4.94 4.00 8.26
N PHE A 62 4.47 4.77 9.25
CA PHE A 62 3.67 5.96 9.02
C PHE A 62 4.35 6.99 8.10
N LEU A 63 5.64 7.26 8.33
CA LEU A 63 6.40 8.18 7.48
C LEU A 63 6.56 7.65 6.05
N SER A 64 6.79 6.34 5.89
CA SER A 64 6.87 5.69 4.57
C SER A 64 5.56 5.82 3.79
N GLU A 65 4.44 5.52 4.43
CA GLU A 65 3.10 5.65 3.84
C GLU A 65 2.76 7.13 3.51
N SER A 66 3.08 8.05 4.41
CA SER A 66 2.85 9.49 4.18
C SER A 66 3.67 10.02 3.01
N LYS A 67 4.93 9.63 2.89
CA LYS A 67 5.77 9.96 1.72
C LYS A 67 5.16 9.44 0.42
N LEU A 68 4.57 8.24 0.44
CA LEU A 68 3.91 7.66 -0.73
C LEU A 68 2.67 8.48 -1.15
N GLN A 69 1.86 8.96 -0.19
CA GLN A 69 0.73 9.85 -0.46
C GLN A 69 1.19 11.17 -1.08
N ILE A 70 2.24 11.78 -0.52
CA ILE A 70 2.84 13.01 -1.06
C ILE A 70 3.41 12.78 -2.46
N TYR A 71 4.04 11.64 -2.71
CA TYR A 71 4.53 11.29 -4.03
C TYR A 71 3.38 11.21 -5.05
N MET A 72 2.28 10.50 -4.73
CA MET A 72 1.10 10.43 -5.61
C MET A 72 0.49 11.81 -5.87
N TYR A 73 0.43 12.67 -4.87
CA TYR A 73 -0.03 14.05 -5.02
C TYR A 73 0.84 14.84 -6.00
N ARG A 74 2.18 14.79 -5.83
CA ARG A 74 3.13 15.44 -6.74
C ARG A 74 3.05 14.93 -8.18
N GLN A 75 2.57 13.70 -8.37
CA GLN A 75 2.33 13.12 -9.69
C GLN A 75 0.93 13.44 -10.24
N ASN A 76 0.15 14.30 -9.57
CA ASN A 76 -1.24 14.64 -9.91
C ASN A 76 -2.20 13.43 -9.98
N MET A 77 -1.91 12.37 -9.21
CA MET A 77 -2.75 11.16 -9.18
C MET A 77 -3.87 11.25 -8.16
N ILE A 78 -3.70 12.07 -7.12
CA ILE A 78 -4.68 12.31 -6.06
C ILE A 78 -4.71 13.80 -5.69
N ASN A 79 -5.85 14.27 -5.20
CA ASN A 79 -6.04 15.66 -4.79
C ASN A 79 -5.59 15.89 -3.34
N THR A 80 -5.49 17.16 -2.94
CA THR A 80 -5.06 17.58 -1.60
C THR A 80 -5.95 17.02 -0.50
N ILE A 81 -7.27 17.01 -0.70
CA ILE A 81 -8.24 16.51 0.28
C ILE A 81 -7.98 15.02 0.56
N THR A 82 -7.78 14.22 -0.50
CA THR A 82 -7.45 12.80 -0.38
C THR A 82 -6.14 12.56 0.37
N VAL A 83 -5.11 13.36 0.10
CA VAL A 83 -3.83 13.27 0.83
C VAL A 83 -4.03 13.50 2.31
N VAL A 84 -4.71 14.60 2.67
CA VAL A 84 -4.94 14.96 4.08
C VAL A 84 -5.76 13.88 4.79
N GLN A 85 -6.85 13.42 4.18
CA GLN A 85 -7.69 12.34 4.72
C GLN A 85 -6.89 11.04 4.92
N ASN A 86 -6.11 10.63 3.92
CA ASN A 86 -5.32 9.41 3.99
C ASN A 86 -4.23 9.48 5.06
N ILE A 87 -3.52 10.61 5.18
CA ILE A 87 -2.50 10.79 6.21
C ILE A 87 -3.15 10.81 7.60
N PHE A 88 -4.29 11.46 7.76
CA PHE A 88 -5.02 11.52 9.02
C PHE A 88 -5.49 10.13 9.48
N ILE A 89 -6.12 9.36 8.60
CA ILE A 89 -6.54 7.99 8.89
C ILE A 89 -5.34 7.12 9.29
N ARG A 90 -4.23 7.23 8.56
CA ARG A 90 -3.00 6.50 8.86
C ARG A 90 -2.38 6.89 10.18
N PHE A 91 -2.40 8.17 10.52
CA PHE A 91 -1.96 8.66 11.83
C PHE A 91 -2.69 7.93 12.96
N PHE A 92 -4.01 7.91 12.93
CA PHE A 92 -4.80 7.21 13.94
C PHE A 92 -4.53 5.71 13.95
N VAL A 93 -4.61 5.05 12.81
CA VAL A 93 -4.50 3.57 12.73
C VAL A 93 -3.09 3.08 13.07
N GLN A 94 -2.05 3.80 12.66
CA GLN A 94 -0.67 3.33 12.75
C GLN A 94 0.04 3.80 14.02
N LEU A 95 -0.32 4.96 14.57
CA LEU A 95 0.34 5.54 15.74
C LEU A 95 -0.50 5.43 17.02
N LEU A 96 -1.81 5.67 16.95
CA LEU A 96 -2.66 5.70 18.13
C LEU A 96 -3.27 4.35 18.48
N LEU A 97 -3.56 3.49 17.50
CA LEU A 97 -4.13 2.18 17.79
C LEU A 97 -3.07 1.19 18.30
N PRO A 98 -3.28 0.57 19.48
CA PRO A 98 -2.45 -0.54 19.94
C PRO A 98 -2.55 -1.73 18.97
N ASN A 99 -1.54 -2.60 18.96
CA ASN A 99 -1.42 -3.71 18.00
C ASN A 99 -2.67 -4.63 17.96
N SER A 100 -3.33 -4.85 19.10
CA SER A 100 -4.55 -5.65 19.21
C SER A 100 -5.74 -5.03 18.46
N LEU A 101 -5.98 -3.75 18.67
CA LEU A 101 -7.06 -3.00 18.00
C LEU A 101 -6.75 -2.79 16.51
N ARG A 102 -5.49 -2.55 16.17
CA ARG A 102 -5.03 -2.47 14.77
C ARG A 102 -5.34 -3.76 14.02
N ARG A 103 -5.07 -4.92 14.65
CA ARG A 103 -5.42 -6.22 14.07
C ARG A 103 -6.92 -6.34 13.80
N LEU A 104 -7.78 -5.97 14.76
CA LEU A 104 -9.24 -5.99 14.59
C LEU A 104 -9.70 -5.05 13.47
N PHE A 105 -9.12 -3.85 13.40
CA PHE A 105 -9.40 -2.90 12.33
C PHE A 105 -9.09 -3.49 10.95
N PHE A 106 -7.91 -4.08 10.77
CA PHE A 106 -7.53 -4.69 9.49
C PHE A 106 -8.39 -5.91 9.12
N ILE A 107 -8.81 -6.71 10.11
CA ILE A 107 -9.68 -7.87 9.85
C ILE A 107 -11.07 -7.42 9.42
N ASN A 108 -11.64 -6.41 10.07
CA ASN A 108 -13.02 -6.00 9.86
C ASN A 108 -13.21 -5.01 8.71
N PHE A 109 -12.25 -4.11 8.47
CA PHE A 109 -12.40 -3.01 7.51
C PHE A 109 -11.53 -3.12 6.27
N ALA A 110 -10.33 -3.71 6.38
CA ALA A 110 -9.40 -3.78 5.25
C ALA A 110 -9.46 -5.11 4.49
N ARG A 111 -10.17 -6.10 5.00
CA ARG A 111 -10.36 -7.39 4.33
C ARG A 111 -11.84 -7.67 4.14
N THR A 112 -12.26 -7.65 2.89
CA THR A 112 -13.54 -8.26 2.51
C THR A 112 -13.41 -9.77 2.75
N LYS A 113 -14.17 -10.31 3.70
CA LYS A 113 -14.34 -11.77 3.81
C LYS A 113 -15.08 -12.21 2.54
N LYS A 114 -14.34 -12.65 1.52
CA LYS A 114 -14.93 -13.56 0.54
C LYS A 114 -14.79 -14.96 1.14
N VAL A 115 -15.91 -15.52 1.53
CA VAL A 115 -16.08 -16.96 1.74
C VAL A 115 -15.89 -17.65 0.40
#